data_e4d5bfc8e881f8865d577ea5de094cb3
#
_entry.id   e4d5bfc8e881f8865d577ea5de094cb3
#
_cell.length_a   1.000
_cell.length_b   1.000
_cell.length_c   1.000
_cell.angle_alpha   90.00
_cell.angle_beta   90.00
_cell.angle_gamma   90.00
#
_symmetry.space_group_name_H-M   'P 1'
#
loop_
_entity.id
_entity.type
_entity.pdbx_description
1 polymer ?
#
loop_
_entity_poly.entity_id
_entity_poly.type
_entity_poly.pdbx_seq_one_letter_code
_entity_poly.pdbx_strand_id
1 'polypeptide(L)'
;MPKMFALFACAMLVSFAARAADDDMSLIDLFGEEPKKEEKVSVSDKPERRVEPENKKEEEKVKVDDEGMFSFLNFSFLKNKKKVEEFARKPDEPQENFLDRMTRLAEEGDVDACLTLGYMYLYGENGVTRDEEKAFRYYSMAASQEDMIAVNNLGSLYYSGIGTEKNVNKAVEMFDKAAKLGNKEAAINLAFIYLTSPSSGVSNNRIVELLQQAAEGGNITAQYMMGYSYYRGFVVAKDFKKAFDQIKQAAVSYDEAQYELAQRYINAEGTPRNYGNAVKYLTQAAHQGNVQAMMDLGNILAAGTSYQKNEYQAYIWFNIASVYGIEGAAEKRDALEKILKIEEVLQAQAAAETFKEKPSEMTQYIRQTFGRGLGGYIDKKMGYRAPKKQPPATVKKQERDPSQPLKLL
;
A
#
# COMPACT_ATOMS: atom_id res chain seq x y z
N MET A 1 -30.17 2.29 5.39
CA MET A 1 -29.21 2.78 6.37
C MET A 1 -27.82 2.87 5.77
N PRO A 2 -27.50 3.89 4.99
CA PRO A 2 -26.10 4.16 4.58
C PRO A 2 -25.64 5.56 4.97
N LYS A 3 -26.09 6.12 6.11
CA LYS A 3 -25.74 7.48 6.54
C LYS A 3 -24.68 7.55 7.65
N MET A 4 -24.05 6.43 8.01
CA MET A 4 -23.06 6.39 9.09
C MET A 4 -21.59 6.23 8.64
N PHE A 5 -21.31 5.98 7.37
CA PHE A 5 -19.94 5.72 6.92
C PHE A 5 -19.10 6.97 6.62
N ALA A 6 -19.70 8.07 6.20
CA ALA A 6 -18.96 9.30 5.90
C ALA A 6 -18.45 10.07 7.14
N LEU A 7 -19.13 9.93 8.28
CA LEU A 7 -18.71 10.55 9.55
C LEU A 7 -17.63 9.76 10.30
N PHE A 8 -17.49 8.46 10.01
CA PHE A 8 -16.49 7.62 10.67
C PHE A 8 -15.08 7.75 10.06
N ALA A 9 -14.95 8.08 8.79
CA ALA A 9 -13.65 8.29 8.14
C ALA A 9 -12.90 9.52 8.68
N CYS A 10 -13.61 10.59 9.07
CA CYS A 10 -12.99 11.77 9.66
C CYS A 10 -12.67 11.63 11.17
N ALA A 11 -13.34 10.74 11.91
CA ALA A 11 -13.17 10.64 13.36
C ALA A 11 -11.98 9.74 13.80
N MET A 12 -11.48 8.86 12.95
CA MET A 12 -10.36 7.96 13.30
C MET A 12 -8.95 8.55 13.13
N LEU A 13 -8.79 9.68 12.44
CA LEU A 13 -7.49 10.24 12.08
C LEU A 13 -6.73 10.95 13.21
N VAL A 14 -7.30 11.12 14.39
CA VAL A 14 -6.68 11.91 15.48
C VAL A 14 -6.23 11.07 16.69
N SER A 15 -6.59 9.79 16.77
CA SER A 15 -6.35 8.98 17.98
C SER A 15 -5.09 8.09 17.97
N PHE A 16 -4.33 8.00 16.90
CA PHE A 16 -3.25 6.99 16.75
C PHE A 16 -1.81 7.50 16.68
N ALA A 17 -1.57 8.81 16.77
CA ALA A 17 -0.19 9.34 16.83
C ALA A 17 0.51 9.13 18.19
N ALA A 18 -0.14 8.52 19.17
CA ALA A 18 0.36 8.40 20.55
C ALA A 18 0.57 6.95 21.05
N ARG A 19 0.50 5.93 20.19
CA ARG A 19 0.63 4.52 20.64
C ARG A 19 1.48 3.63 19.74
N ALA A 20 2.57 4.14 19.19
CA ALA A 20 3.56 3.36 18.45
C ALA A 20 4.85 3.17 19.26
N ALA A 21 4.74 2.67 20.48
CA ALA A 21 5.91 2.33 21.30
C ALA A 21 5.57 1.24 22.32
N ASP A 22 5.11 0.07 21.85
CA ASP A 22 5.22 -1.18 22.62
C ASP A 22 5.42 -2.35 21.64
N ASP A 23 6.66 -2.75 21.52
CA ASP A 23 7.22 -3.64 20.51
C ASP A 23 7.32 -5.08 21.03
N ASP A 24 6.23 -5.75 21.37
CA ASP A 24 6.27 -7.21 21.57
C ASP A 24 4.89 -7.86 21.38
N MET A 25 4.37 -7.82 20.14
CA MET A 25 3.27 -8.72 19.78
C MET A 25 3.83 -10.06 19.32
N SER A 26 3.60 -11.12 20.11
CA SER A 26 3.90 -12.48 19.72
C SER A 26 2.96 -12.99 18.62
N LEU A 27 3.37 -14.01 17.86
CA LEU A 27 2.51 -14.68 16.89
C LEU A 27 1.19 -15.19 17.49
N ILE A 28 1.16 -15.47 18.80
CA ILE A 28 0.00 -15.91 19.57
C ILE A 28 -1.04 -14.80 19.69
N ASP A 29 -0.61 -13.54 19.84
CA ASP A 29 -1.51 -12.38 19.96
C ASP A 29 -2.25 -12.06 18.64
N LEU A 30 -1.73 -12.54 17.50
CA LEU A 30 -2.29 -12.33 16.17
C LEU A 30 -3.36 -13.34 15.76
N PHE A 31 -3.35 -14.57 16.32
CA PHE A 31 -4.21 -15.66 15.87
C PHE A 31 -5.10 -16.27 16.96
N GLY A 32 -5.07 -15.75 18.20
CA GLY A 32 -5.78 -16.35 19.33
C GLY A 32 -5.09 -17.63 19.85
N GLU A 33 -5.43 -18.02 21.06
CA GLU A 33 -4.83 -19.15 21.80
C GLU A 33 -4.84 -20.46 21.01
N GLU A 34 -3.81 -21.28 21.20
CA GLU A 34 -3.80 -22.69 20.76
C GLU A 34 -5.05 -23.43 21.28
N PRO A 35 -5.61 -24.36 20.52
CA PRO A 35 -6.86 -25.03 20.88
C PRO A 35 -6.70 -25.79 22.20
N LYS A 36 -7.52 -25.41 23.19
CA LYS A 36 -7.69 -26.18 24.43
C LYS A 36 -8.31 -27.54 24.09
N LYS A 37 -7.75 -28.62 24.66
CA LYS A 37 -8.23 -29.98 24.50
C LYS A 37 -9.70 -30.13 24.94
N GLU A 38 -10.49 -30.66 24.03
CA GLU A 38 -11.71 -31.43 24.14
C GLU A 38 -12.84 -30.97 25.08
N GLU A 39 -13.93 -30.50 24.48
CA GLU A 39 -15.27 -30.84 24.92
C GLU A 39 -16.09 -31.41 23.75
N LYS A 40 -16.69 -32.61 23.97
CA LYS A 40 -17.49 -33.35 22.98
C LYS A 40 -18.80 -32.62 22.73
N VAL A 41 -19.03 -32.14 21.52
CA VAL A 41 -20.34 -31.66 21.07
C VAL A 41 -20.97 -32.68 20.12
N SER A 42 -22.15 -33.12 20.50
CA SER A 42 -23.00 -34.08 19.75
C SER A 42 -23.57 -33.44 18.48
N VAL A 43 -23.39 -34.15 17.37
CA VAL A 43 -23.95 -33.77 16.05
C VAL A 43 -25.45 -34.12 16.04
N SER A 44 -26.31 -33.15 15.73
CA SER A 44 -27.67 -33.38 15.31
C SER A 44 -27.87 -32.91 13.88
N ASP A 45 -28.15 -33.87 13.00
CA ASP A 45 -28.49 -33.65 11.60
C ASP A 45 -29.79 -32.87 11.42
N LYS A 46 -29.75 -31.80 10.63
CA LYS A 46 -30.82 -31.41 9.70
C LYS A 46 -30.29 -30.49 8.59
N PRO A 47 -30.64 -30.74 7.31
CA PRO A 47 -30.19 -29.93 6.19
C PRO A 47 -31.07 -28.69 6.02
N GLU A 48 -30.50 -27.52 6.01
CA GLU A 48 -31.20 -26.29 5.65
C GLU A 48 -30.89 -25.82 4.22
N ARG A 49 -31.96 -25.29 3.62
CA ARG A 49 -32.16 -24.94 2.22
C ARG A 49 -31.10 -23.99 1.67
N ARG A 50 -30.66 -24.26 0.43
CA ARG A 50 -30.01 -23.30 -0.48
C ARG A 50 -30.89 -22.05 -0.62
N VAL A 51 -30.35 -20.92 -0.23
CA VAL A 51 -30.84 -19.60 -0.61
C VAL A 51 -29.98 -19.11 -1.77
N GLU A 52 -30.64 -18.87 -2.92
CA GLU A 52 -29.97 -18.22 -4.06
C GLU A 52 -29.60 -16.80 -3.71
N PRO A 53 -28.43 -16.28 -4.17
CA PRO A 53 -28.05 -14.91 -3.88
C PRO A 53 -28.87 -13.93 -4.74
N GLU A 54 -29.60 -13.05 -4.07
CA GLU A 54 -30.22 -11.88 -4.68
C GLU A 54 -29.18 -10.99 -5.38
N ASN A 55 -29.55 -10.59 -6.59
CA ASN A 55 -28.89 -9.65 -7.46
C ASN A 55 -28.47 -8.37 -6.69
N LYS A 56 -27.22 -8.26 -6.30
CA LYS A 56 -26.62 -6.98 -5.93
C LYS A 56 -26.34 -6.21 -7.22
N LYS A 57 -26.99 -5.06 -7.35
CA LYS A 57 -26.65 -4.03 -8.33
C LYS A 57 -25.15 -3.82 -8.30
N GLU A 58 -24.51 -3.99 -9.45
CA GLU A 58 -23.11 -3.65 -9.66
C GLU A 58 -22.91 -2.16 -9.30
N GLU A 59 -22.17 -1.89 -8.24
CA GLU A 59 -21.52 -0.63 -8.06
C GLU A 59 -20.55 -0.50 -9.24
N GLU A 60 -20.71 0.52 -10.06
CA GLU A 60 -19.76 0.85 -11.13
C GLU A 60 -18.38 1.03 -10.50
N LYS A 61 -17.59 -0.03 -10.53
CA LYS A 61 -16.17 0.04 -10.23
C LYS A 61 -15.57 0.96 -11.28
N VAL A 62 -15.00 2.07 -10.85
CA VAL A 62 -14.14 2.91 -11.67
C VAL A 62 -13.19 1.97 -12.42
N LYS A 63 -13.37 1.87 -13.75
CA LYS A 63 -12.45 1.12 -14.59
C LYS A 63 -11.09 1.78 -14.48
N VAL A 64 -10.22 1.16 -13.73
CA VAL A 64 -8.78 1.47 -13.75
C VAL A 64 -8.30 0.89 -15.07
N ASP A 65 -7.96 1.74 -16.02
CA ASP A 65 -7.31 1.31 -17.25
C ASP A 65 -6.03 0.57 -16.90
N ASP A 66 -5.69 -0.48 -17.66
CA ASP A 66 -4.52 -1.37 -17.45
C ASP A 66 -3.16 -0.65 -17.41
N GLU A 67 -3.12 0.65 -17.62
CA GLU A 67 -1.94 1.51 -17.50
C GLU A 67 -1.81 2.21 -16.13
N GLY A 68 -2.54 1.77 -15.10
CA GLY A 68 -2.43 2.29 -13.73
C GLY A 68 -2.55 3.81 -13.67
N MET A 69 -3.78 4.33 -13.63
CA MET A 69 -4.02 5.76 -13.48
C MET A 69 -3.58 6.19 -12.08
N PHE A 70 -2.38 6.73 -11.98
CA PHE A 70 -1.86 7.29 -10.75
C PHE A 70 -2.59 8.60 -10.44
N SER A 71 -3.36 8.60 -9.36
CA SER A 71 -3.95 9.81 -8.84
C SER A 71 -2.97 10.49 -7.87
N PHE A 72 -2.21 11.46 -8.35
CA PHE A 72 -1.33 12.28 -7.51
C PHE A 72 -2.08 13.38 -6.74
N LEU A 73 -3.38 13.22 -6.56
CA LEU A 73 -4.22 14.20 -5.88
C LEU A 73 -3.90 14.28 -4.39
N ASN A 74 -3.80 15.48 -3.88
CA ASN A 74 -3.58 15.76 -2.47
C ASN A 74 -4.86 16.29 -1.82
N PHE A 75 -5.35 15.57 -0.83
CA PHE A 75 -6.55 15.93 -0.06
C PHE A 75 -6.20 16.34 1.37
N SER A 76 -4.97 16.80 1.62
CA SER A 76 -4.54 17.20 2.97
C SER A 76 -5.38 18.34 3.55
N PHE A 77 -6.04 19.16 2.72
CA PHE A 77 -6.98 20.17 3.17
C PHE A 77 -8.18 19.58 3.92
N LEU A 78 -8.60 18.34 3.60
CA LEU A 78 -9.66 17.62 4.31
C LEU A 78 -9.24 17.17 5.72
N LYS A 79 -7.95 17.19 6.06
CA LYS A 79 -7.44 16.86 7.40
C LYS A 79 -7.69 17.98 8.42
N ASN A 80 -7.98 19.19 7.99
CA ASN A 80 -8.30 20.30 8.87
C ASN A 80 -9.77 20.19 9.34
N LYS A 81 -10.01 19.50 10.47
CA LYS A 81 -11.36 19.27 11.02
C LYS A 81 -12.19 20.53 11.14
N LYS A 82 -11.60 21.62 11.61
CA LYS A 82 -12.32 22.89 11.81
C LYS A 82 -12.82 23.46 10.49
N LYS A 83 -11.99 23.41 9.44
CA LYS A 83 -12.37 23.85 8.09
C LYS A 83 -13.38 22.90 7.45
N VAL A 84 -13.18 21.58 7.60
CA VAL A 84 -14.13 20.58 7.08
C VAL A 84 -15.51 20.75 7.71
N GLU A 85 -15.59 21.04 9.02
CA GLU A 85 -16.85 21.33 9.69
C GLU A 85 -17.50 22.65 9.22
N GLU A 86 -16.72 23.67 8.91
CA GLU A 86 -17.19 24.95 8.37
C GLU A 86 -17.77 24.79 6.96
N PHE A 87 -17.13 23.98 6.11
CA PHE A 87 -17.56 23.68 4.74
C PHE A 87 -18.48 22.45 4.63
N ALA A 88 -18.74 21.73 5.73
CA ALA A 88 -19.69 20.63 5.72
C ALA A 88 -21.12 21.14 5.52
N ARG A 89 -21.92 20.36 4.79
CA ARG A 89 -23.36 20.62 4.72
C ARG A 89 -23.98 20.38 6.10
N LYS A 90 -24.66 21.37 6.63
CA LYS A 90 -25.41 21.25 7.90
C LYS A 90 -26.51 20.19 7.75
N PRO A 91 -26.87 19.45 8.84
CA PRO A 91 -27.88 18.39 8.76
C PRO A 91 -29.21 18.81 8.16
N ASP A 92 -29.64 20.05 8.45
CA ASP A 92 -30.93 20.62 8.01
C ASP A 92 -30.79 21.54 6.77
N GLU A 93 -29.60 21.70 6.21
CA GLU A 93 -29.36 22.53 5.04
C GLU A 93 -29.79 21.78 3.78
N PRO A 94 -30.72 22.31 2.95
CA PRO A 94 -31.01 21.75 1.65
C PRO A 94 -29.73 21.70 0.79
N GLN A 95 -29.60 20.68 -0.02
CA GLN A 95 -28.41 20.51 -0.89
C GLN A 95 -28.21 21.70 -1.83
N GLU A 96 -29.27 22.23 -2.39
CA GLU A 96 -29.25 23.39 -3.28
C GLU A 96 -28.63 24.61 -2.56
N ASN A 97 -29.10 24.93 -1.34
CA ASN A 97 -28.57 26.05 -0.56
C ASN A 97 -27.08 25.85 -0.19
N PHE A 98 -26.69 24.61 0.06
CA PHE A 98 -25.30 24.28 0.34
C PHE A 98 -24.41 24.53 -0.89
N LEU A 99 -24.81 24.02 -2.06
CA LEU A 99 -24.07 24.22 -3.31
C LEU A 99 -23.99 25.68 -3.72
N ASP A 100 -25.08 26.43 -3.58
CA ASP A 100 -25.11 27.88 -3.87
C ASP A 100 -24.16 28.64 -2.95
N ARG A 101 -24.14 28.30 -1.66
CA ARG A 101 -23.21 28.89 -0.70
C ARG A 101 -21.75 28.59 -1.06
N MET A 102 -21.42 27.34 -1.37
CA MET A 102 -20.07 26.94 -1.73
C MET A 102 -19.62 27.57 -3.07
N THR A 103 -20.53 27.62 -4.05
CA THR A 103 -20.27 28.25 -5.35
C THR A 103 -19.97 29.73 -5.19
N ARG A 104 -20.78 30.47 -4.41
CA ARG A 104 -20.55 31.88 -4.15
C ARG A 104 -19.19 32.13 -3.46
N LEU A 105 -18.85 31.34 -2.44
CA LEU A 105 -17.57 31.47 -1.76
C LEU A 105 -16.39 31.21 -2.72
N ALA A 106 -16.51 30.22 -3.59
CA ALA A 106 -15.51 29.95 -4.61
C ALA A 106 -15.38 31.09 -5.63
N GLU A 107 -16.50 31.71 -6.05
CA GLU A 107 -16.53 32.87 -6.95
C GLU A 107 -15.96 34.13 -6.27
N GLU A 108 -16.10 34.27 -4.96
CA GLU A 108 -15.47 35.30 -4.13
C GLU A 108 -13.97 35.06 -3.93
N GLY A 109 -13.46 33.91 -4.39
CA GLY A 109 -12.04 33.56 -4.34
C GLY A 109 -11.63 32.75 -3.10
N ASP A 110 -12.58 32.13 -2.38
CA ASP A 110 -12.22 31.24 -1.28
C ASP A 110 -11.59 29.95 -1.83
N VAL A 111 -10.31 29.77 -1.48
CA VAL A 111 -9.52 28.62 -1.95
C VAL A 111 -10.06 27.29 -1.41
N ASP A 112 -10.46 27.25 -0.14
CA ASP A 112 -10.97 26.03 0.48
C ASP A 112 -12.34 25.64 -0.11
N ALA A 113 -13.17 26.61 -0.47
CA ALA A 113 -14.42 26.35 -1.20
C ALA A 113 -14.15 25.78 -2.59
N CYS A 114 -13.18 26.35 -3.32
CA CYS A 114 -12.77 25.84 -4.61
C CYS A 114 -12.23 24.39 -4.51
N LEU A 115 -11.35 24.09 -3.53
CA LEU A 115 -10.82 22.76 -3.31
C LEU A 115 -11.93 21.75 -2.97
N THR A 116 -12.89 22.17 -2.11
CA THR A 116 -14.02 21.34 -1.72
C THR A 116 -14.94 21.04 -2.88
N LEU A 117 -15.32 22.04 -3.68
CA LEU A 117 -16.15 21.84 -4.88
C LEU A 117 -15.42 20.98 -5.92
N GLY A 118 -14.12 21.22 -6.12
CA GLY A 118 -13.30 20.40 -7.00
C GLY A 118 -13.33 18.92 -6.59
N TYR A 119 -13.19 18.63 -5.31
CA TYR A 119 -13.31 17.28 -4.77
C TYR A 119 -14.71 16.68 -4.97
N MET A 120 -15.77 17.44 -4.63
CA MET A 120 -17.14 16.97 -4.73
C MET A 120 -17.51 16.61 -6.18
N TYR A 121 -17.17 17.45 -7.14
CA TYR A 121 -17.42 17.17 -8.56
C TYR A 121 -16.57 16.03 -9.10
N LEU A 122 -15.34 15.87 -8.61
CA LEU A 122 -14.46 14.79 -9.03
C LEU A 122 -14.99 13.40 -8.65
N TYR A 123 -15.56 13.28 -7.44
CA TYR A 123 -15.99 11.98 -6.88
C TYR A 123 -17.52 11.79 -6.88
N GLY A 124 -18.31 12.82 -7.19
CA GLY A 124 -19.75 12.74 -7.12
C GLY A 124 -20.28 12.64 -5.68
N GLU A 125 -19.61 13.29 -4.72
CA GLU A 125 -19.98 13.23 -3.29
C GLU A 125 -20.97 14.34 -2.89
N ASN A 126 -21.54 14.19 -1.68
CA ASN A 126 -22.53 15.11 -1.11
C ASN A 126 -23.76 15.36 -2.02
N GLY A 127 -24.14 14.36 -2.84
CA GLY A 127 -25.27 14.42 -3.74
C GLY A 127 -25.03 15.22 -5.03
N VAL A 128 -23.80 15.57 -5.31
CA VAL A 128 -23.39 16.17 -6.58
C VAL A 128 -23.09 15.06 -7.58
N THR A 129 -23.57 15.22 -8.81
CA THR A 129 -23.18 14.32 -9.90
C THR A 129 -21.72 14.56 -10.27
N ARG A 130 -20.96 13.50 -10.48
CA ARG A 130 -19.57 13.58 -10.95
C ARG A 130 -19.48 14.40 -12.22
N ASP A 131 -18.57 15.38 -12.24
CA ASP A 131 -18.33 16.28 -13.35
C ASP A 131 -16.85 16.71 -13.34
N GLU A 132 -16.07 16.05 -14.19
CA GLU A 132 -14.61 16.23 -14.22
C GLU A 132 -14.21 17.62 -14.75
N GLU A 133 -14.96 18.20 -15.66
CA GLU A 133 -14.69 19.54 -16.20
C GLU A 133 -14.92 20.61 -15.12
N LYS A 134 -15.99 20.48 -14.33
CA LYS A 134 -16.20 21.36 -13.18
C LYS A 134 -15.12 21.16 -12.12
N ALA A 135 -14.72 19.93 -11.84
CA ALA A 135 -13.62 19.65 -10.91
C ALA A 135 -12.34 20.36 -11.38
N PHE A 136 -11.96 20.21 -12.64
CA PHE A 136 -10.82 20.89 -13.23
C PHE A 136 -10.93 22.43 -13.13
N ARG A 137 -12.11 23.00 -13.40
CA ARG A 137 -12.34 24.45 -13.28
C ARG A 137 -12.11 24.94 -11.86
N TYR A 138 -12.68 24.27 -10.83
CA TYR A 138 -12.52 24.71 -9.44
C TYR A 138 -11.08 24.55 -8.94
N TYR A 139 -10.40 23.45 -9.28
CA TYR A 139 -8.96 23.33 -8.97
C TYR A 139 -8.12 24.38 -9.69
N SER A 140 -8.47 24.77 -10.91
CA SER A 140 -7.80 25.86 -11.64
C SER A 140 -8.00 27.22 -10.97
N MET A 141 -9.21 27.50 -10.46
CA MET A 141 -9.51 28.73 -9.71
C MET A 141 -8.65 28.81 -8.42
N ALA A 142 -8.58 27.74 -7.64
CA ALA A 142 -7.71 27.69 -6.45
C ALA A 142 -6.23 27.80 -6.81
N ALA A 143 -5.77 27.13 -7.85
CA ALA A 143 -4.38 27.15 -8.31
C ALA A 143 -3.93 28.54 -8.82
N SER A 144 -4.84 29.36 -9.33
CA SER A 144 -4.54 30.74 -9.75
C SER A 144 -4.14 31.64 -8.59
N GLN A 145 -4.49 31.25 -7.36
CA GLN A 145 -4.13 31.95 -6.12
C GLN A 145 -2.84 31.36 -5.48
N GLU A 146 -2.11 30.55 -6.22
CA GLU A 146 -0.85 29.93 -5.79
C GLU A 146 -0.98 29.01 -4.57
N ASP A 147 -2.17 28.48 -4.28
CA ASP A 147 -2.33 27.46 -3.27
C ASP A 147 -1.57 26.18 -3.68
N MET A 148 -0.63 25.74 -2.84
CA MET A 148 0.26 24.63 -3.18
C MET A 148 -0.45 23.29 -3.35
N ILE A 149 -1.62 23.10 -2.71
CA ILE A 149 -2.44 21.88 -2.84
C ILE A 149 -3.19 21.91 -4.16
N ALA A 150 -3.81 23.04 -4.46
CA ALA A 150 -4.54 23.24 -5.71
C ALA A 150 -3.62 23.12 -6.93
N VAL A 151 -2.43 23.73 -6.89
CA VAL A 151 -1.44 23.63 -7.96
C VAL A 151 -1.00 22.17 -8.15
N ASN A 152 -0.74 21.41 -7.07
CA ASN A 152 -0.46 19.98 -7.16
C ASN A 152 -1.62 19.20 -7.78
N ASN A 153 -2.85 19.46 -7.33
CA ASN A 153 -4.02 18.75 -7.83
C ASN A 153 -4.28 19.06 -9.31
N LEU A 154 -4.09 20.31 -9.73
CA LEU A 154 -4.17 20.69 -11.14
C LEU A 154 -3.10 19.95 -11.98
N GLY A 155 -1.89 19.79 -11.45
CA GLY A 155 -0.84 18.95 -12.06
C GLY A 155 -1.30 17.51 -12.26
N SER A 156 -2.00 16.94 -11.27
CA SER A 156 -2.54 15.57 -11.32
C SER A 156 -3.63 15.43 -12.39
N LEU A 157 -4.51 16.42 -12.50
CA LEU A 157 -5.56 16.44 -13.53
C LEU A 157 -4.95 16.50 -14.93
N TYR A 158 -3.92 17.34 -15.16
CA TYR A 158 -3.20 17.35 -16.43
C TYR A 158 -2.47 16.03 -16.71
N TYR A 159 -1.88 15.40 -15.71
CA TYR A 159 -1.18 14.13 -15.87
C TYR A 159 -2.13 13.00 -16.27
N SER A 160 -3.31 12.98 -15.67
CA SER A 160 -4.33 11.93 -15.89
C SER A 160 -5.26 12.23 -17.07
N GLY A 161 -5.38 13.49 -17.49
CA GLY A 161 -6.37 13.91 -18.49
C GLY A 161 -7.79 13.96 -17.94
N ILE A 162 -7.96 14.28 -16.65
CA ILE A 162 -9.26 14.37 -15.98
C ILE A 162 -9.81 15.79 -16.13
N GLY A 163 -10.97 15.93 -16.75
CA GLY A 163 -11.60 17.22 -17.04
C GLY A 163 -10.81 18.12 -18.02
N THR A 164 -9.75 17.58 -18.62
CA THR A 164 -8.89 18.26 -19.60
C THR A 164 -8.15 17.22 -20.44
N GLU A 165 -7.52 17.65 -21.54
CA GLU A 165 -6.61 16.77 -22.28
C GLU A 165 -5.37 16.42 -21.45
N LYS A 166 -4.93 15.17 -21.52
CA LYS A 166 -3.70 14.70 -20.86
C LYS A 166 -2.49 15.50 -21.36
N ASN A 167 -1.78 16.14 -20.45
CA ASN A 167 -0.61 16.95 -20.78
C ASN A 167 0.48 16.81 -19.71
N VAL A 168 1.42 15.90 -19.95
CA VAL A 168 2.52 15.62 -19.02
C VAL A 168 3.43 16.83 -18.79
N ASN A 169 3.64 17.68 -19.82
CA ASN A 169 4.49 18.86 -19.69
C ASN A 169 3.86 19.90 -18.75
N LYS A 170 2.55 20.15 -18.89
CA LYS A 170 1.82 21.01 -17.95
C LYS A 170 1.76 20.42 -16.55
N ALA A 171 1.63 19.09 -16.43
CA ALA A 171 1.67 18.42 -15.13
C ALA A 171 3.03 18.66 -14.44
N VAL A 172 4.14 18.48 -15.16
CA VAL A 172 5.50 18.73 -14.64
C VAL A 172 5.66 20.18 -14.19
N GLU A 173 5.17 21.14 -15.00
CA GLU A 173 5.20 22.57 -14.64
C GLU A 173 4.43 22.85 -13.34
N MET A 174 3.22 22.30 -13.20
CA MET A 174 2.41 22.47 -12.00
C MET A 174 3.04 21.79 -10.78
N PHE A 175 3.56 20.57 -10.92
CA PHE A 175 4.25 19.91 -9.81
C PHE A 175 5.53 20.63 -9.40
N ASP A 176 6.32 21.14 -10.34
CA ASP A 176 7.51 21.94 -10.00
C ASP A 176 7.14 23.25 -9.27
N LYS A 177 6.07 23.93 -9.73
CA LYS A 177 5.54 25.10 -9.04
C LYS A 177 5.06 24.74 -7.62
N ALA A 178 4.28 23.68 -7.46
CA ALA A 178 3.77 23.27 -6.15
C ALA A 178 4.92 22.83 -5.21
N ALA A 179 5.94 22.13 -5.70
CA ALA A 179 7.12 21.75 -4.93
C ALA A 179 7.90 22.98 -4.45
N LYS A 180 8.07 24.00 -5.30
CA LYS A 180 8.68 25.28 -4.92
C LYS A 180 7.87 26.04 -3.86
N LEU A 181 6.56 25.89 -3.85
CA LEU A 181 5.67 26.41 -2.82
C LEU A 181 5.71 25.57 -1.52
N GLY A 182 6.47 24.48 -1.48
CA GLY A 182 6.64 23.63 -0.31
C GLY A 182 5.75 22.39 -0.24
N ASN A 183 5.02 22.08 -1.31
CA ASN A 183 4.22 20.84 -1.38
C ASN A 183 5.13 19.63 -1.55
N LYS A 184 5.23 18.79 -0.51
CA LYS A 184 6.10 17.59 -0.48
C LYS A 184 5.59 16.50 -1.43
N GLU A 185 4.30 16.36 -1.56
CA GLU A 185 3.65 15.40 -2.46
C GLU A 185 3.95 15.75 -3.93
N ALA A 186 3.92 17.04 -4.28
CA ALA A 186 4.29 17.50 -5.62
C ALA A 186 5.75 17.18 -5.96
N ALA A 187 6.66 17.30 -4.99
CA ALA A 187 8.06 16.91 -5.18
C ALA A 187 8.20 15.42 -5.49
N ILE A 188 7.41 14.57 -4.83
CA ILE A 188 7.39 13.12 -5.07
C ILE A 188 6.78 12.81 -6.44
N ASN A 189 5.66 13.45 -6.78
CA ASN A 189 5.00 13.27 -8.07
C ASN A 189 5.95 13.63 -9.22
N LEU A 190 6.66 14.76 -9.08
CA LEU A 190 7.67 15.20 -10.03
C LEU A 190 8.84 14.21 -10.13
N ALA A 191 9.38 13.79 -8.99
CA ALA A 191 10.46 12.80 -8.95
C ALA A 191 10.04 11.46 -9.56
N PHE A 192 8.79 11.02 -9.30
CA PHE A 192 8.24 9.81 -9.88
C PHE A 192 8.14 9.91 -11.41
N ILE A 193 7.63 11.02 -11.94
CA ILE A 193 7.55 11.24 -13.38
C ILE A 193 8.95 11.18 -14.01
N TYR A 194 9.93 11.86 -13.41
CA TYR A 194 11.30 11.86 -13.92
C TYR A 194 11.95 10.47 -13.83
N LEU A 195 11.75 9.77 -12.72
CA LEU A 195 12.27 8.41 -12.50
C LEU A 195 11.68 7.40 -13.51
N THR A 196 10.40 7.56 -13.85
CA THR A 196 9.69 6.63 -14.74
C THR A 196 9.69 7.07 -16.22
N SER A 197 10.26 8.23 -16.51
CA SER A 197 10.37 8.78 -17.86
C SER A 197 11.84 9.16 -18.16
N PRO A 198 12.73 8.18 -18.44
CA PRO A 198 14.16 8.41 -18.65
C PRO A 198 14.46 9.40 -19.78
N SER A 199 13.55 9.57 -20.74
CA SER A 199 13.67 10.53 -21.85
C SER A 199 13.39 11.98 -21.45
N SER A 200 13.06 12.26 -20.18
CA SER A 200 12.77 13.61 -19.69
C SER A 200 13.98 14.55 -19.76
N GLY A 201 15.20 14.03 -19.92
CA GLY A 201 16.45 14.81 -19.96
C GLY A 201 16.85 15.44 -18.62
N VAL A 202 16.10 15.12 -17.55
CA VAL A 202 16.37 15.63 -16.20
C VAL A 202 17.55 14.87 -15.58
N SER A 203 18.43 15.61 -14.91
CA SER A 203 19.59 15.00 -14.25
C SER A 203 19.18 14.13 -13.06
N ASN A 204 19.90 13.03 -12.85
CA ASN A 204 19.71 12.18 -11.67
C ASN A 204 19.81 12.96 -10.35
N ASN A 205 20.69 13.98 -10.29
CA ASN A 205 20.84 14.81 -9.10
C ASN A 205 19.52 15.51 -8.74
N ARG A 206 18.80 16.03 -9.74
CA ARG A 206 17.50 16.70 -9.47
C ARG A 206 16.46 15.74 -8.92
N ILE A 207 16.41 14.49 -9.43
CA ILE A 207 15.52 13.45 -8.91
C ILE A 207 15.87 13.13 -7.46
N VAL A 208 17.17 12.97 -7.17
CA VAL A 208 17.67 12.67 -5.82
C VAL A 208 17.35 13.81 -4.86
N GLU A 209 17.56 15.06 -5.24
CA GLU A 209 17.23 16.24 -4.40
C GLU A 209 15.74 16.24 -4.01
N LEU A 210 14.85 16.04 -4.98
CA LEU A 210 13.41 16.01 -4.73
C LEU A 210 13.00 14.89 -3.77
N LEU A 211 13.52 13.68 -4.01
CA LEU A 211 13.23 12.52 -3.15
C LEU A 211 13.86 12.67 -1.76
N GLN A 212 15.09 13.15 -1.68
CA GLN A 212 15.80 13.30 -0.41
C GLN A 212 15.13 14.35 0.48
N GLN A 213 14.78 15.51 -0.06
CA GLN A 213 14.06 16.54 0.67
C GLN A 213 12.73 16.01 1.25
N ALA A 214 11.98 15.26 0.46
CA ALA A 214 10.72 14.67 0.91
C ALA A 214 10.95 13.57 1.96
N ALA A 215 11.96 12.71 1.76
CA ALA A 215 12.29 11.62 2.69
C ALA A 215 12.77 12.12 4.05
N GLU A 216 13.64 13.15 4.07
CA GLU A 216 14.08 13.84 5.30
C GLU A 216 12.91 14.49 6.04
N GLY A 217 11.91 14.97 5.29
CA GLY A 217 10.64 15.44 5.83
C GLY A 217 9.71 14.32 6.36
N GLY A 218 10.17 13.06 6.37
CA GLY A 218 9.42 11.90 6.89
C GLY A 218 8.37 11.34 5.92
N ASN A 219 8.41 11.71 4.63
CA ASN A 219 7.48 11.15 3.68
C ASN A 219 7.84 9.69 3.33
N ILE A 220 6.94 8.78 3.64
CA ILE A 220 7.11 7.32 3.52
C ILE A 220 7.32 6.89 2.06
N THR A 221 6.58 7.49 1.12
CA THR A 221 6.73 7.18 -0.31
C THR A 221 8.12 7.56 -0.82
N ALA A 222 8.62 8.75 -0.43
CA ALA A 222 9.95 9.19 -0.80
C ALA A 222 11.05 8.33 -0.16
N GLN A 223 10.89 7.95 1.11
CA GLN A 223 11.80 7.01 1.79
C GLN A 223 11.84 5.66 1.06
N TYR A 224 10.67 5.13 0.67
CA TYR A 224 10.61 3.90 -0.12
C TYR A 224 11.32 4.06 -1.49
N MET A 225 11.01 5.11 -2.23
CA MET A 225 11.63 5.37 -3.55
C MET A 225 13.15 5.56 -3.46
N MET A 226 13.64 6.26 -2.45
CA MET A 226 15.08 6.42 -2.20
C MET A 226 15.74 5.08 -1.84
N GLY A 227 15.14 4.32 -0.93
CA GLY A 227 15.62 2.98 -0.56
C GLY A 227 15.66 2.04 -1.75
N TYR A 228 14.63 2.06 -2.56
CA TYR A 228 14.54 1.27 -3.78
C TYR A 228 15.59 1.71 -4.82
N SER A 229 15.80 3.02 -4.99
CA SER A 229 16.84 3.57 -5.87
C SER A 229 18.24 3.15 -5.44
N TYR A 230 18.56 3.19 -4.15
CA TYR A 230 19.84 2.67 -3.63
C TYR A 230 19.99 1.16 -3.83
N TYR A 231 18.90 0.41 -3.68
CA TYR A 231 18.93 -1.04 -3.90
C TYR A 231 19.20 -1.41 -5.36
N ARG A 232 18.53 -0.75 -6.28
CA ARG A 232 18.65 -1.00 -7.72
C ARG A 232 19.87 -0.31 -8.35
N GLY A 233 20.35 0.79 -7.80
CA GLY A 233 21.39 1.62 -8.39
C GLY A 233 20.87 2.43 -9.57
N PHE A 234 19.65 2.99 -9.49
CA PHE A 234 19.06 3.74 -10.60
C PHE A 234 19.65 5.15 -10.74
N VAL A 235 19.12 6.09 -9.94
CA VAL A 235 19.56 7.51 -9.98
C VAL A 235 20.71 7.79 -9.02
N VAL A 236 21.05 6.82 -8.19
CA VAL A 236 22.17 6.82 -7.23
C VAL A 236 22.99 5.56 -7.38
N ALA A 237 24.26 5.62 -6.96
CA ALA A 237 25.08 4.39 -6.89
C ALA A 237 24.45 3.39 -5.91
N LYS A 238 24.53 2.10 -6.26
CA LYS A 238 24.01 1.01 -5.45
C LYS A 238 24.67 0.98 -4.08
N ASP A 239 23.83 1.00 -3.04
CA ASP A 239 24.27 1.00 -1.64
C ASP A 239 23.23 0.24 -0.79
N PHE A 240 23.55 -0.99 -0.44
CA PHE A 240 22.64 -1.84 0.34
C PHE A 240 22.38 -1.32 1.76
N LYS A 241 23.37 -0.64 2.38
CA LYS A 241 23.20 -0.10 3.73
C LYS A 241 22.20 1.05 3.72
N LYS A 242 22.39 2.02 2.80
CA LYS A 242 21.44 3.11 2.63
C LYS A 242 20.07 2.64 2.19
N ALA A 243 20.01 1.61 1.33
CA ALA A 243 18.74 0.99 0.95
C ALA A 243 18.00 0.43 2.16
N PHE A 244 18.71 -0.35 3.00
CA PHE A 244 18.15 -0.89 4.23
C PHE A 244 17.62 0.19 5.17
N ASP A 245 18.41 1.26 5.41
CA ASP A 245 18.04 2.32 6.34
C ASP A 245 16.78 3.08 5.85
N GLN A 246 16.68 3.38 4.56
CA GLN A 246 15.52 4.06 3.98
C GLN A 246 14.28 3.15 3.93
N ILE A 247 14.42 1.89 3.51
CA ILE A 247 13.30 0.93 3.48
C ILE A 247 12.79 0.68 4.91
N LYS A 248 13.68 0.59 5.92
CA LYS A 248 13.28 0.43 7.31
C LYS A 248 12.40 1.57 7.82
N GLN A 249 12.70 2.81 7.41
CA GLN A 249 11.85 3.96 7.75
C GLN A 249 10.47 3.84 7.08
N ALA A 250 10.41 3.46 5.81
CA ALA A 250 9.15 3.30 5.10
C ALA A 250 8.31 2.10 5.61
N ALA A 251 8.96 1.06 6.13
CA ALA A 251 8.31 -0.17 6.62
C ALA A 251 7.48 0.02 7.90
N VAL A 252 7.50 1.20 8.51
CA VAL A 252 6.64 1.51 9.67
C VAL A 252 5.17 1.29 9.35
N SER A 253 4.73 1.61 8.14
CA SER A 253 3.31 1.51 7.77
C SER A 253 3.03 1.09 6.32
N TYR A 254 4.04 0.93 5.47
CA TYR A 254 3.86 0.56 4.06
C TYR A 254 4.18 -0.92 3.83
N ASP A 255 3.21 -1.68 3.32
CA ASP A 255 3.30 -3.14 3.17
C ASP A 255 4.40 -3.61 2.21
N GLU A 256 4.58 -2.94 1.08
CA GLU A 256 5.65 -3.30 0.15
C GLU A 256 7.03 -3.01 0.75
N ALA A 257 7.17 -1.92 1.53
CA ALA A 257 8.41 -1.64 2.26
C ALA A 257 8.68 -2.69 3.36
N GLN A 258 7.64 -3.18 4.04
CA GLN A 258 7.75 -4.27 5.00
C GLN A 258 8.22 -5.56 4.31
N TYR A 259 7.63 -5.90 3.18
CA TYR A 259 8.07 -7.04 2.37
C TYR A 259 9.53 -6.90 1.93
N GLU A 260 9.90 -5.76 1.36
CA GLU A 260 11.28 -5.48 0.94
C GLU A 260 12.28 -5.53 2.11
N LEU A 261 11.90 -5.01 3.28
CA LEU A 261 12.74 -5.07 4.49
C LEU A 261 12.96 -6.52 4.94
N ALA A 262 11.93 -7.36 4.88
CA ALA A 262 12.05 -8.79 5.16
C ALA A 262 13.03 -9.47 4.20
N GLN A 263 12.98 -9.14 2.90
CA GLN A 263 13.94 -9.67 1.92
C GLN A 263 15.39 -9.26 2.25
N ARG A 264 15.62 -8.03 2.75
CA ARG A 264 16.95 -7.58 3.20
C ARG A 264 17.45 -8.43 4.37
N TYR A 265 16.59 -8.74 5.34
CA TYR A 265 16.95 -9.64 6.45
C TYR A 265 17.23 -11.08 5.99
N ILE A 266 16.48 -11.62 5.01
CA ILE A 266 16.69 -12.97 4.48
C ILE A 266 18.03 -13.05 3.72
N ASN A 267 18.32 -12.04 2.90
CA ASN A 267 19.46 -12.05 1.98
C ASN A 267 20.74 -11.47 2.60
N ALA A 268 20.69 -10.91 3.82
CA ALA A 268 21.80 -10.20 4.46
C ALA A 268 22.25 -8.95 3.64
N GLU A 269 21.32 -8.21 3.07
CA GLU A 269 21.60 -7.03 2.24
C GLU A 269 21.49 -5.75 3.07
N GLY A 270 22.62 -5.15 3.38
CA GLY A 270 22.73 -3.95 4.22
C GLY A 270 22.52 -4.18 5.73
N THR A 271 22.26 -5.41 6.13
CA THR A 271 22.06 -5.84 7.52
C THR A 271 22.49 -7.31 7.68
N PRO A 272 22.90 -7.77 8.88
CA PRO A 272 23.06 -9.20 9.13
C PRO A 272 21.77 -9.97 8.91
N ARG A 273 21.91 -11.24 8.48
CA ARG A 273 20.75 -12.12 8.27
C ARG A 273 19.98 -12.31 9.58
N ASN A 274 18.65 -12.18 9.51
CA ASN A 274 17.79 -12.37 10.67
C ASN A 274 16.38 -12.85 10.24
N TYR A 275 16.17 -14.17 10.36
CA TYR A 275 14.88 -14.76 9.97
C TYR A 275 13.74 -14.38 10.93
N GLY A 276 14.02 -14.10 12.22
CA GLY A 276 13.00 -13.61 13.14
C GLY A 276 12.41 -12.26 12.69
N ASN A 277 13.28 -11.30 12.38
CA ASN A 277 12.84 -10.04 11.82
C ASN A 277 12.18 -10.21 10.45
N ALA A 278 12.69 -11.12 9.61
CA ALA A 278 12.06 -11.39 8.32
C ALA A 278 10.62 -11.90 8.48
N VAL A 279 10.38 -12.87 9.35
CA VAL A 279 9.05 -13.39 9.64
C VAL A 279 8.14 -12.29 10.21
N LYS A 280 8.63 -11.47 11.16
CA LYS A 280 7.88 -10.33 11.70
C LYS A 280 7.36 -9.42 10.57
N TYR A 281 8.25 -8.96 9.69
CA TYR A 281 7.86 -8.02 8.61
C TYR A 281 7.04 -8.69 7.51
N LEU A 282 7.30 -9.97 7.17
CA LEU A 282 6.43 -10.73 6.25
C LEU A 282 5.01 -10.86 6.81
N THR A 283 4.88 -11.14 8.12
CA THR A 283 3.56 -11.23 8.76
C THR A 283 2.82 -9.91 8.69
N GLN A 284 3.49 -8.79 8.99
CA GLN A 284 2.89 -7.47 8.89
C GLN A 284 2.43 -7.15 7.47
N ALA A 285 3.29 -7.39 6.48
CA ALA A 285 2.96 -7.18 5.07
C ALA A 285 1.81 -8.07 4.59
N ALA A 286 1.81 -9.36 4.97
CA ALA A 286 0.76 -10.31 4.62
C ALA A 286 -0.61 -9.89 5.16
N HIS A 287 -0.67 -9.42 6.42
CA HIS A 287 -1.91 -8.90 7.00
C HIS A 287 -2.41 -7.63 6.32
N GLN A 288 -1.53 -6.83 5.74
CA GLN A 288 -1.91 -5.70 4.90
C GLN A 288 -2.33 -6.11 3.47
N GLY A 289 -2.29 -7.40 3.13
CA GLY A 289 -2.67 -7.92 1.82
C GLY A 289 -1.53 -7.98 0.81
N ASN A 290 -0.25 -7.99 1.26
CA ASN A 290 0.88 -8.24 0.38
C ASN A 290 0.97 -9.73 0.07
N VAL A 291 0.60 -10.09 -1.15
CA VAL A 291 0.46 -11.50 -1.56
C VAL A 291 1.80 -12.24 -1.69
N GLN A 292 2.89 -11.53 -2.02
CA GLN A 292 4.22 -12.12 -2.06
C GLN A 292 4.71 -12.45 -0.64
N ALA A 293 4.38 -11.59 0.33
CA ALA A 293 4.68 -11.84 1.73
C ALA A 293 3.93 -13.07 2.26
N MET A 294 2.66 -13.29 1.87
CA MET A 294 1.91 -14.49 2.24
C MET A 294 2.63 -15.76 1.77
N MET A 295 3.06 -15.78 0.50
CA MET A 295 3.76 -16.90 -0.10
C MET A 295 5.11 -17.17 0.57
N ASP A 296 5.92 -16.12 0.79
CA ASP A 296 7.24 -16.27 1.39
C ASP A 296 7.17 -16.66 2.88
N LEU A 297 6.19 -16.14 3.61
CA LEU A 297 5.92 -16.53 4.99
C LEU A 297 5.53 -18.01 5.06
N GLY A 298 4.63 -18.47 4.20
CA GLY A 298 4.28 -19.89 4.08
C GLY A 298 5.50 -20.77 3.79
N ASN A 299 6.38 -20.33 2.87
CA ASN A 299 7.61 -21.05 2.54
C ASN A 299 8.57 -21.21 3.75
N ILE A 300 8.78 -20.14 4.50
CA ILE A 300 9.69 -20.14 5.65
C ILE A 300 9.13 -21.05 6.76
N LEU A 301 7.85 -20.96 7.06
CA LEU A 301 7.18 -21.74 8.08
C LEU A 301 7.10 -23.24 7.71
N ALA A 302 6.84 -23.56 6.43
CA ALA A 302 6.81 -24.95 5.96
C ALA A 302 8.19 -25.60 5.97
N ALA A 303 9.23 -24.86 5.58
CA ALA A 303 10.59 -25.39 5.50
C ALA A 303 11.20 -25.72 6.86
N GLY A 304 10.98 -24.86 7.86
CA GLY A 304 11.51 -25.05 9.22
C GLY A 304 13.04 -25.04 9.33
N THR A 305 13.75 -24.71 8.26
CA THR A 305 15.23 -24.79 8.21
C THR A 305 15.91 -23.53 8.73
N SER A 306 15.20 -22.43 8.75
CA SER A 306 15.75 -21.09 9.07
C SER A 306 14.95 -20.37 10.15
N TYR A 307 13.77 -20.89 10.46
CA TYR A 307 12.85 -20.42 11.48
C TYR A 307 12.05 -21.63 12.00
N GLN A 308 11.36 -21.46 13.14
CA GLN A 308 10.56 -22.54 13.73
C GLN A 308 9.51 -23.06 12.72
N LYS A 309 9.51 -24.38 12.49
CA LYS A 309 8.56 -25.03 11.58
C LYS A 309 7.15 -24.92 12.11
N ASN A 310 6.22 -24.51 11.24
CA ASN A 310 4.79 -24.45 11.55
C ASN A 310 3.96 -24.74 10.29
N GLU A 311 3.67 -26.02 10.06
CA GLU A 311 2.95 -26.49 8.87
C GLU A 311 1.51 -26.03 8.85
N TYR A 312 0.87 -25.91 10.01
CA TYR A 312 -0.49 -25.38 10.16
C TYR A 312 -0.57 -23.91 9.69
N GLN A 313 0.30 -23.05 10.19
CA GLN A 313 0.36 -21.65 9.76
C GLN A 313 0.76 -21.52 8.28
N ALA A 314 1.68 -22.35 7.80
CA ALA A 314 2.08 -22.37 6.41
C ALA A 314 0.89 -22.73 5.50
N TYR A 315 0.06 -23.71 5.89
CA TYR A 315 -1.16 -24.08 5.18
C TYR A 315 -2.13 -22.90 5.05
N ILE A 316 -2.38 -22.17 6.15
CA ILE A 316 -3.25 -20.99 6.15
C ILE A 316 -2.76 -19.97 5.11
N TRP A 317 -1.47 -19.62 5.15
CA TRP A 317 -0.91 -18.61 4.24
C TRP A 317 -0.93 -19.07 2.78
N PHE A 318 -0.63 -20.33 2.49
CA PHE A 318 -0.73 -20.86 1.13
C PHE A 318 -2.18 -20.90 0.65
N ASN A 319 -3.14 -21.23 1.53
CA ASN A 319 -4.55 -21.22 1.19
C ASN A 319 -5.02 -19.80 0.82
N ILE A 320 -4.68 -18.80 1.64
CA ILE A 320 -4.98 -17.40 1.34
C ILE A 320 -4.30 -16.96 0.03
N ALA A 321 -3.00 -17.22 -0.14
CA ALA A 321 -2.25 -16.86 -1.33
C ALA A 321 -2.84 -17.50 -2.60
N SER A 322 -3.38 -18.71 -2.52
CA SER A 322 -4.02 -19.40 -3.65
C SER A 322 -5.30 -18.70 -4.11
N VAL A 323 -6.08 -18.12 -3.19
CA VAL A 323 -7.28 -17.32 -3.51
C VAL A 323 -6.90 -16.06 -4.31
N TYR A 324 -5.73 -15.48 -4.04
CA TYR A 324 -5.18 -14.35 -4.81
C TYR A 324 -4.48 -14.77 -6.11
N GLY A 325 -4.52 -16.06 -6.47
CA GLY A 325 -3.96 -16.56 -7.72
C GLY A 325 -2.43 -16.61 -7.79
N ILE A 326 -1.75 -16.69 -6.64
CA ILE A 326 -0.28 -16.80 -6.61
C ILE A 326 0.13 -18.18 -7.10
N GLU A 327 0.98 -18.19 -8.14
CA GLU A 327 1.51 -19.42 -8.77
C GLU A 327 2.22 -20.32 -7.73
N GLY A 328 1.89 -21.59 -7.72
CA GLY A 328 2.43 -22.60 -6.82
C GLY A 328 1.88 -22.58 -5.40
N ALA A 329 0.97 -21.66 -5.04
CA ALA A 329 0.39 -21.61 -3.70
C ALA A 329 -0.55 -22.79 -3.45
N ALA A 330 -1.40 -23.11 -4.42
CA ALA A 330 -2.34 -24.23 -4.31
C ALA A 330 -1.59 -25.57 -4.17
N GLU A 331 -0.57 -25.82 -4.97
CA GLU A 331 0.24 -27.04 -4.91
C GLU A 331 0.93 -27.20 -3.56
N LYS A 332 1.42 -26.10 -2.97
CA LYS A 332 2.06 -26.12 -1.64
C LYS A 332 1.04 -26.36 -0.52
N ARG A 333 -0.15 -25.76 -0.61
CA ARG A 333 -1.26 -26.04 0.28
C ARG A 333 -1.63 -27.53 0.25
N ASP A 334 -1.85 -28.08 -0.96
CA ASP A 334 -2.25 -29.47 -1.16
C ASP A 334 -1.19 -30.48 -0.71
N ALA A 335 0.09 -30.08 -0.77
CA ALA A 335 1.18 -30.87 -0.22
C ALA A 335 1.14 -30.96 1.32
N LEU A 336 0.81 -29.84 1.99
CA LEU A 336 0.67 -29.81 3.45
C LEU A 336 -0.61 -30.52 3.92
N GLU A 337 -1.69 -30.48 3.14
CA GLU A 337 -2.93 -31.19 3.45
C GLU A 337 -2.76 -32.69 3.60
N LYS A 338 -1.77 -33.28 2.92
CA LYS A 338 -1.46 -34.71 3.00
C LYS A 338 -0.76 -35.14 4.29
N ILE A 339 -0.21 -34.20 5.06
CA ILE A 339 0.58 -34.46 6.25
C ILE A 339 -0.03 -33.90 7.54
N LEU A 340 -0.92 -32.91 7.42
CA LEU A 340 -1.69 -32.36 8.53
C LEU A 340 -2.84 -33.31 8.91
N LYS A 341 -3.26 -33.27 10.17
CA LYS A 341 -4.49 -33.96 10.60
C LYS A 341 -5.71 -33.27 10.03
N ILE A 342 -6.78 -34.03 9.81
CA ILE A 342 -8.02 -33.49 9.21
C ILE A 342 -8.59 -32.33 10.05
N GLU A 343 -8.50 -32.41 11.37
CA GLU A 343 -8.97 -31.36 12.27
C GLU A 343 -8.17 -30.07 12.11
N GLU A 344 -6.85 -30.18 11.93
CA GLU A 344 -5.96 -29.04 11.66
C GLU A 344 -6.27 -28.40 10.30
N VAL A 345 -6.52 -29.23 9.29
CA VAL A 345 -6.91 -28.75 7.94
C VAL A 345 -8.23 -27.96 8.00
N LEU A 346 -9.25 -28.51 8.66
CA LEU A 346 -10.56 -27.83 8.77
C LEU A 346 -10.48 -26.52 9.55
N GLN A 347 -9.72 -26.49 10.63
CA GLN A 347 -9.47 -25.27 11.40
C GLN A 347 -8.71 -24.21 10.56
N ALA A 348 -7.68 -24.65 9.82
CA ALA A 348 -6.90 -23.76 8.97
C ALA A 348 -7.71 -23.21 7.79
N GLN A 349 -8.62 -24.00 7.22
CA GLN A 349 -9.55 -23.53 6.20
C GLN A 349 -10.48 -22.46 6.76
N ALA A 350 -11.09 -22.69 7.93
CA ALA A 350 -11.94 -21.71 8.59
C ALA A 350 -11.19 -20.40 8.91
N ALA A 351 -9.93 -20.49 9.35
CA ALA A 351 -9.07 -19.32 9.60
C ALA A 351 -8.81 -18.55 8.29
N ALA A 352 -8.56 -19.25 7.18
CA ALA A 352 -8.34 -18.61 5.88
C ALA A 352 -9.60 -17.95 5.32
N GLU A 353 -10.79 -18.56 5.50
CA GLU A 353 -12.06 -17.99 5.09
C GLU A 353 -12.42 -16.69 5.83
N THR A 354 -12.01 -16.58 7.09
CA THR A 354 -12.25 -15.38 7.90
C THR A 354 -11.20 -14.29 7.69
N PHE A 355 -10.13 -14.57 6.96
CA PHE A 355 -9.06 -13.62 6.71
C PHE A 355 -9.59 -12.41 5.94
N LYS A 356 -9.24 -11.21 6.45
CA LYS A 356 -9.48 -9.94 5.76
C LYS A 356 -8.21 -9.12 5.81
N GLU A 357 -7.74 -8.68 4.65
CA GLU A 357 -6.63 -7.74 4.61
C GLU A 357 -6.97 -6.46 5.38
N LYS A 358 -6.00 -5.95 6.12
CA LYS A 358 -6.11 -4.73 6.92
C LYS A 358 -4.99 -3.77 6.52
N PRO A 359 -5.08 -3.17 5.32
CA PRO A 359 -4.05 -2.24 4.88
C PRO A 359 -4.05 -0.98 5.75
N SER A 360 -2.86 -0.51 6.11
CA SER A 360 -2.71 0.79 6.77
C SER A 360 -3.22 1.94 5.88
N GLU A 361 -3.51 3.09 6.47
CA GLU A 361 -3.87 4.29 5.71
C GLU A 361 -2.80 4.65 4.67
N MET A 362 -1.53 4.50 5.02
CA MET A 362 -0.43 4.76 4.12
C MET A 362 -0.38 3.75 2.96
N THR A 363 -0.56 2.46 3.25
CA THR A 363 -0.67 1.43 2.21
C THR A 363 -1.82 1.71 1.27
N GLN A 364 -2.99 2.09 1.81
CA GLN A 364 -4.15 2.47 0.99
C GLN A 364 -3.84 3.69 0.11
N TYR A 365 -3.27 4.74 0.70
CA TYR A 365 -2.89 5.95 -0.02
C TYR A 365 -1.91 5.65 -1.16
N ILE A 366 -0.82 4.89 -0.89
CA ILE A 366 0.18 4.56 -1.92
C ILE A 366 -0.44 3.69 -3.02
N ARG A 367 -1.27 2.69 -2.66
CA ARG A 367 -1.97 1.84 -3.64
C ARG A 367 -2.93 2.62 -4.52
N GLN A 368 -3.62 3.61 -3.97
CA GLN A 368 -4.52 4.49 -4.73
C GLN A 368 -3.74 5.45 -5.64
N THR A 369 -2.62 5.96 -5.16
CA THR A 369 -1.82 6.97 -5.89
C THR A 369 -0.92 6.33 -6.95
N PHE A 370 -0.25 5.23 -6.63
CA PHE A 370 0.80 4.64 -7.47
C PHE A 370 0.49 3.19 -7.90
N GLY A 371 -0.65 2.63 -7.52
CA GLY A 371 -0.99 1.24 -7.77
C GLY A 371 -0.30 0.26 -6.81
N ARG A 372 -0.66 -1.02 -6.92
CA ARG A 372 0.03 -2.11 -6.20
C ARG A 372 1.36 -2.40 -6.91
N GLY A 373 2.42 -2.64 -6.14
CA GLY A 373 3.73 -3.00 -6.68
C GLY A 373 4.50 -1.81 -7.26
N LEU A 374 4.56 -0.68 -6.53
CA LEU A 374 5.29 0.53 -6.94
C LEU A 374 6.72 0.24 -7.38
N GLY A 375 7.46 -0.60 -6.65
CA GLY A 375 8.82 -1.00 -7.03
C GLY A 375 8.87 -1.73 -8.37
N GLY A 376 7.98 -2.69 -8.58
CA GLY A 376 7.88 -3.42 -9.85
C GLY A 376 7.48 -2.53 -11.03
N TYR A 377 6.63 -1.53 -10.79
CA TYR A 377 6.31 -0.53 -11.80
C TYR A 377 7.54 0.31 -12.18
N ILE A 378 8.30 0.79 -11.20
CA ILE A 378 9.55 1.53 -11.42
C ILE A 378 10.54 0.65 -12.21
N ASP A 379 10.73 -0.62 -11.83
CA ASP A 379 11.59 -1.56 -12.54
C ASP A 379 11.21 -1.66 -14.03
N LYS A 380 9.92 -1.85 -14.31
CA LYS A 380 9.39 -1.94 -15.68
C LYS A 380 9.69 -0.68 -16.49
N LYS A 381 9.47 0.50 -15.91
CA LYS A 381 9.70 1.79 -16.59
C LYS A 381 11.18 2.10 -16.79
N MET A 382 12.04 1.71 -15.83
CA MET A 382 13.50 1.86 -15.92
C MET A 382 14.16 0.76 -16.78
N GLY A 383 13.38 -0.16 -17.34
CA GLY A 383 13.90 -1.26 -18.14
C GLY A 383 14.71 -2.30 -17.36
N TYR A 384 14.53 -2.33 -16.03
CA TYR A 384 15.21 -3.31 -15.20
C TYR A 384 14.62 -4.70 -15.45
N ARG A 385 15.48 -5.64 -15.79
CA ARG A 385 15.15 -7.07 -15.83
C ARG A 385 15.82 -7.73 -14.64
N ALA A 386 15.01 -8.25 -13.72
CA ALA A 386 15.56 -9.05 -12.63
C ALA A 386 16.46 -10.16 -13.21
N PRO A 387 17.67 -10.36 -12.67
CA PRO A 387 18.47 -11.51 -13.06
C PRO A 387 17.62 -12.77 -12.84
N LYS A 388 17.58 -13.67 -13.83
CA LYS A 388 16.87 -14.96 -13.66
C LYS A 388 17.36 -15.58 -12.36
N LYS A 389 16.43 -15.88 -11.44
CA LYS A 389 16.76 -16.58 -10.19
C LYS A 389 17.56 -17.82 -10.57
N GLN A 390 18.85 -17.83 -10.28
CA GLN A 390 19.61 -19.07 -10.37
C GLN A 390 18.95 -20.03 -9.37
N PRO A 391 18.68 -21.28 -9.75
CA PRO A 391 18.24 -22.27 -8.77
C PRO A 391 19.22 -22.23 -7.60
N PRO A 392 18.75 -22.35 -6.36
CA PRO A 392 19.64 -22.37 -5.20
C PRO A 392 20.74 -23.37 -5.49
N ALA A 393 22.02 -22.92 -5.38
CA ALA A 393 23.15 -23.79 -5.60
C ALA A 393 22.90 -25.03 -4.76
N THR A 394 22.77 -26.17 -5.40
CA THR A 394 22.68 -27.45 -4.71
C THR A 394 23.91 -27.54 -3.85
N VAL A 395 23.75 -27.29 -2.55
CA VAL A 395 24.77 -27.57 -1.57
C VAL A 395 24.97 -29.08 -1.67
N LYS A 396 25.99 -29.49 -2.42
CA LYS A 396 26.45 -30.88 -2.39
C LYS A 396 26.69 -31.13 -0.90
N LYS A 397 25.89 -32.00 -0.29
CA LYS A 397 26.21 -32.56 1.01
C LYS A 397 27.63 -33.08 0.88
N GLN A 398 28.60 -32.36 1.43
CA GLN A 398 29.89 -32.97 1.73
C GLN A 398 29.59 -34.08 2.71
N GLU A 399 29.62 -35.30 2.27
CA GLU A 399 29.64 -36.47 3.14
C GLU A 399 30.81 -36.28 4.09
N ARG A 400 30.50 -36.10 5.33
CA ARG A 400 31.48 -35.89 6.39
C ARG A 400 32.19 -37.22 6.59
N ASP A 401 33.47 -37.24 6.39
CA ASP A 401 34.30 -38.33 6.78
C ASP A 401 34.25 -38.46 8.34
N PRO A 402 33.71 -39.56 8.86
CA PRO A 402 33.54 -39.73 10.30
C PRO A 402 34.87 -39.85 11.07
N SER A 403 35.98 -39.95 10.38
CA SER A 403 37.30 -40.18 10.97
C SER A 403 38.10 -38.91 11.32
N GLN A 404 37.59 -37.69 10.97
CA GLN A 404 38.31 -36.44 11.23
C GLN A 404 37.82 -35.76 12.51
N PRO A 405 38.72 -35.39 13.43
CA PRO A 405 38.36 -34.69 14.66
C PRO A 405 37.92 -33.25 14.37
N LEU A 406 36.91 -32.77 15.15
CA LEU A 406 36.43 -31.39 15.18
C LEU A 406 37.58 -30.44 15.52
N LYS A 407 38.01 -29.60 14.57
CA LYS A 407 38.74 -28.38 14.89
C LYS A 407 37.74 -27.32 15.32
N LEU A 408 37.69 -27.05 16.63
CA LEU A 408 37.05 -25.85 17.18
C LEU A 408 37.95 -24.65 16.84
N LEU A 409 37.40 -23.71 16.10
CA LEU A 409 37.89 -22.34 16.03
C LEU A 409 37.02 -21.46 16.89
#